data_a462608c961c8c4ae12e719763d4535d
#
_entry.id   a462608c961c8c4ae12e719763d4535d
#
_cell.length_a   1.000
_cell.length_b   1.000
_cell.length_c   1.000
_cell.angle_alpha   90.00
_cell.angle_beta   90.00
_cell.angle_gamma   90.00
#
_symmetry.space_group_name_H-M   'P 1'
#
loop_
_entity.id
_entity.type
_entity.pdbx_description
1 polymer ?
#
loop_
_entity_poly.entity_id
_entity_poly.type
_entity_poly.pdbx_seq_one_letter_code
_entity_poly.pdbx_strand_id
1 'polypeptide(L)'
;MERRGLLRAALLLCLLAVCSGRELMIKHNPSTTIYNSTLAKILVEYAAAIYTADLTQLFTWTCDRCGDLIKGFEMIEIVVDVENCLEAYVGYASDINAVIVVFRGTQENSIQNWIEDLLWKQLDLDYPGMPEAMVHRGFYSAYHNTTLRDGVVSGIQKTRKFYGDIPIMITGHSMGGAMASFCALDLVVNYNLDGVKLMTFGQPRIGNAAFASYFKTYLPHAIRVTHAHDIVPHLPPYFSFFPEKTYHHFPRETFIFHFFRYGSIMLD
;
A
#
# COMPACT_ATOMS: atom_id res chain seq x y z
N MET A 1 -15.64 25.30 38.42
CA MET A 1 -15.03 23.98 38.08
C MET A 1 -15.93 23.12 37.19
N GLU A 2 -17.23 23.23 37.26
CA GLU A 2 -18.20 22.37 36.54
C GLU A 2 -18.23 22.55 34.99
N ARG A 3 -18.10 23.78 34.45
CA ARG A 3 -18.17 24.01 33.02
C ARG A 3 -17.05 23.34 32.17
N ARG A 4 -15.86 23.16 32.75
CA ARG A 4 -14.76 22.47 32.07
C ARG A 4 -14.94 20.94 32.04
N GLY A 5 -15.65 20.38 33.01
CA GLY A 5 -16.02 18.95 33.02
C GLY A 5 -17.06 18.60 31.94
N LEU A 6 -18.08 19.46 31.80
CA LEU A 6 -19.12 19.28 30.80
C LEU A 6 -18.59 19.40 29.37
N LEU A 7 -17.67 20.33 29.09
CA LEU A 7 -17.03 20.44 27.78
C LEU A 7 -16.17 19.21 27.43
N ARG A 8 -15.43 18.66 28.41
CA ARG A 8 -14.64 17.45 28.19
C ARG A 8 -15.52 16.21 27.96
N ALA A 9 -16.62 16.08 28.70
CA ALA A 9 -17.58 15.00 28.52
C ALA A 9 -18.30 15.10 27.15
N ALA A 10 -18.67 16.31 26.72
CA ALA A 10 -19.25 16.54 25.39
C ALA A 10 -18.26 16.23 24.26
N LEU A 11 -16.96 16.59 24.41
CA LEU A 11 -15.94 16.26 23.42
C LEU A 11 -15.71 14.73 23.36
N LEU A 12 -15.70 14.03 24.50
CA LEU A 12 -15.58 12.56 24.53
C LEU A 12 -16.78 11.87 23.90
N LEU A 13 -18.00 12.37 24.15
CA LEU A 13 -19.23 11.87 23.55
C LEU A 13 -19.27 12.12 22.03
N CYS A 14 -18.79 13.27 21.55
CA CYS A 14 -18.63 13.53 20.12
C CYS A 14 -17.60 12.61 19.47
N LEU A 15 -16.48 12.33 20.13
CA LEU A 15 -15.47 11.38 19.64
C LEU A 15 -16.01 9.94 19.59
N LEU A 16 -16.80 9.52 20.57
CA LEU A 16 -17.46 8.22 20.59
C LEU A 16 -18.57 8.10 19.55
N ALA A 17 -19.32 9.17 19.29
CA ALA A 17 -20.37 9.19 18.25
C ALA A 17 -19.79 9.12 16.82
N VAL A 18 -18.60 9.65 16.59
CA VAL A 18 -17.89 9.55 15.30
C VAL A 18 -17.37 8.13 15.03
N CYS A 19 -17.11 7.35 16.09
CA CYS A 19 -16.69 5.93 15.96
C CYS A 19 -17.84 4.95 15.71
N SER A 20 -19.10 5.31 15.94
CA SER A 20 -20.25 4.38 15.88
C SER A 20 -20.89 4.19 14.49
N GLY A 21 -20.36 4.77 13.42
CA GLY A 21 -20.99 4.89 12.12
C GLY A 21 -20.51 3.94 11.03
N ARG A 22 -20.02 2.74 11.32
CA ARG A 22 -19.66 1.80 10.25
C ARG A 22 -20.50 0.53 10.32
N GLU A 23 -21.73 0.62 9.82
CA GLU A 23 -22.45 -0.60 9.42
C GLU A 23 -21.75 -1.22 8.21
N LEU A 24 -21.09 -2.34 8.42
CA LEU A 24 -20.52 -3.18 7.37
C LEU A 24 -21.66 -3.85 6.60
N MET A 25 -22.19 -3.19 5.59
CA MET A 25 -23.08 -3.82 4.62
C MET A 25 -22.25 -4.76 3.75
N ILE A 26 -22.08 -6.01 4.19
CA ILE A 26 -21.50 -7.09 3.39
C ILE A 26 -22.53 -7.46 2.32
N LYS A 27 -22.50 -6.77 1.17
CA LYS A 27 -23.15 -7.25 -0.03
C LYS A 27 -22.25 -8.31 -0.67
N HIS A 28 -22.60 -9.57 -0.49
CA HIS A 28 -22.03 -10.66 -1.27
C HIS A 28 -22.36 -10.47 -2.75
N ASN A 29 -21.37 -10.13 -3.54
CA ASN A 29 -21.45 -10.12 -4.99
C ASN A 29 -20.63 -11.31 -5.52
N PRO A 30 -21.18 -12.24 -6.32
CA PRO A 30 -20.57 -13.54 -6.63
C PRO A 30 -19.38 -13.51 -7.62
N SER A 31 -18.86 -12.36 -7.99
CA SER A 31 -17.60 -12.25 -8.77
C SER A 31 -16.39 -11.90 -7.89
N THR A 32 -16.30 -12.49 -6.72
CA THR A 32 -15.25 -12.18 -5.77
C THR A 32 -13.96 -12.93 -6.11
N THR A 33 -12.91 -12.20 -6.41
CA THR A 33 -11.54 -12.70 -6.23
C THR A 33 -11.42 -13.20 -4.80
N ILE A 34 -11.30 -14.52 -4.64
CA ILE A 34 -11.20 -15.12 -3.31
C ILE A 34 -9.88 -14.66 -2.72
N TYR A 35 -9.93 -14.07 -1.52
CA TYR A 35 -8.72 -13.77 -0.75
C TYR A 35 -7.92 -15.06 -0.52
N ASN A 36 -6.67 -15.06 -0.95
CA ASN A 36 -5.77 -16.18 -0.76
C ASN A 36 -4.82 -15.88 0.40
N SER A 37 -5.06 -16.49 1.54
CA SER A 37 -4.27 -16.29 2.76
C SER A 37 -2.82 -16.77 2.62
N THR A 38 -2.56 -17.78 1.81
CA THR A 38 -1.20 -18.26 1.53
C THR A 38 -0.43 -17.22 0.72
N LEU A 39 -1.04 -16.68 -0.34
CA LEU A 39 -0.43 -15.61 -1.12
C LEU A 39 -0.21 -14.35 -0.27
N ALA A 40 -1.14 -14.02 0.63
CA ALA A 40 -0.97 -12.88 1.53
C ALA A 40 0.22 -13.06 2.48
N LYS A 41 0.43 -14.28 3.01
CA LYS A 41 1.63 -14.59 3.82
C LYS A 41 2.92 -14.45 3.02
N ILE A 42 2.95 -14.91 1.78
CA ILE A 42 4.12 -14.75 0.90
C ILE A 42 4.39 -13.26 0.63
N LEU A 43 3.36 -12.49 0.27
CA LEU A 43 3.52 -11.08 -0.07
C LEU A 43 3.86 -10.19 1.13
N VAL A 44 3.41 -10.53 2.34
CA VAL A 44 3.81 -9.80 3.54
C VAL A 44 5.27 -10.05 3.90
N GLU A 45 5.80 -11.27 3.68
CA GLU A 45 7.23 -11.53 3.87
C GLU A 45 8.09 -10.72 2.88
N TYR A 46 7.69 -10.63 1.61
CA TYR A 46 8.34 -9.71 0.66
C TYR A 46 8.28 -8.26 1.14
N ALA A 47 7.11 -7.80 1.60
CA ALA A 47 6.94 -6.44 2.14
C ALA A 47 7.76 -6.21 3.42
N ALA A 48 8.12 -7.25 4.15
CA ALA A 48 8.97 -7.19 5.33
C ALA A 48 10.47 -7.19 5.00
N ALA A 49 10.87 -7.97 4.01
CA ALA A 49 12.29 -8.08 3.63
C ALA A 49 12.92 -6.74 3.24
N ILE A 50 12.14 -5.81 2.66
CA ILE A 50 12.64 -4.49 2.24
C ILE A 50 13.08 -3.58 3.40
N TYR A 51 12.73 -3.91 4.64
CA TYR A 51 13.20 -3.16 5.83
C TYR A 51 14.58 -3.61 6.31
N THR A 52 15.23 -4.52 5.59
CA THR A 52 16.62 -4.92 5.84
C THR A 52 17.57 -3.73 5.63
N ALA A 53 18.32 -3.37 6.67
CA ALA A 53 19.21 -2.21 6.61
C ALA A 53 20.46 -2.42 5.72
N ASP A 54 20.89 -3.67 5.58
CA ASP A 54 22.05 -4.04 4.74
C ASP A 54 21.58 -4.36 3.32
N LEU A 55 21.81 -3.40 2.42
CA LEU A 55 21.45 -3.57 0.99
C LEU A 55 22.19 -4.72 0.31
N THR A 56 23.39 -5.10 0.80
CA THR A 56 24.12 -6.25 0.26
C THR A 56 23.40 -7.55 0.59
N GLN A 57 22.95 -7.69 1.84
CA GLN A 57 22.16 -8.85 2.24
C GLN A 57 20.80 -8.89 1.53
N LEU A 58 20.16 -7.73 1.32
CA LEU A 58 18.92 -7.66 0.56
C LEU A 58 19.15 -8.06 -0.90
N PHE A 59 20.20 -7.53 -1.55
CA PHE A 59 20.51 -7.82 -2.95
C PHE A 59 20.87 -9.30 -3.16
N THR A 60 21.68 -9.87 -2.28
CA THR A 60 22.08 -11.29 -2.37
C THR A 60 21.02 -12.26 -1.84
N TRP A 61 19.90 -11.74 -1.35
CA TRP A 61 18.81 -12.48 -0.74
C TRP A 61 19.24 -13.38 0.43
N THR A 62 20.15 -12.86 1.26
CA THR A 62 20.72 -13.57 2.43
C THR A 62 20.31 -12.94 3.76
N CYS A 63 19.37 -12.01 3.75
CA CYS A 63 18.88 -11.35 4.94
C CYS A 63 18.06 -12.31 5.82
N ASP A 64 17.92 -12.00 7.12
CA ASP A 64 17.16 -12.85 8.08
C ASP A 64 15.71 -13.09 7.66
N ARG A 65 15.11 -12.13 6.92
CA ARG A 65 13.74 -12.23 6.40
C ARG A 65 13.65 -12.77 4.98
N CYS A 66 14.78 -13.12 4.35
CA CYS A 66 14.84 -13.60 2.97
C CYS A 66 14.68 -15.12 2.83
N GLY A 67 14.25 -15.80 3.90
CA GLY A 67 14.11 -17.25 3.98
C GLY A 67 12.68 -17.77 3.79
N ASP A 68 12.46 -18.99 4.25
CA ASP A 68 11.16 -19.67 4.35
C ASP A 68 10.29 -19.55 3.07
N LEU A 69 9.18 -18.81 3.16
CA LEU A 69 8.18 -18.71 2.09
C LEU A 69 8.67 -17.97 0.83
N ILE A 70 9.80 -17.24 0.92
CA ILE A 70 10.33 -16.40 -0.16
C ILE A 70 11.76 -16.76 -0.55
N LYS A 71 12.22 -17.93 -0.15
CA LYS A 71 13.61 -18.38 -0.33
C LYS A 71 14.08 -18.44 -1.79
N GLY A 72 13.18 -18.74 -2.72
CA GLY A 72 13.49 -18.89 -4.15
C GLY A 72 13.46 -17.60 -4.95
N PHE A 73 13.56 -16.44 -4.30
CA PHE A 73 13.52 -15.15 -4.97
C PHE A 73 14.86 -14.76 -5.58
N GLU A 74 14.82 -14.26 -6.81
CA GLU A 74 15.96 -13.70 -7.51
C GLU A 74 15.81 -12.20 -7.64
N MET A 75 16.70 -11.46 -6.96
CA MET A 75 16.75 -10.00 -7.02
C MET A 75 17.26 -9.54 -8.38
N ILE A 76 16.53 -8.64 -9.04
CA ILE A 76 16.92 -8.05 -10.34
C ILE A 76 17.34 -6.60 -10.19
N GLU A 77 16.61 -5.82 -9.39
CA GLU A 77 16.87 -4.39 -9.22
C GLU A 77 16.53 -3.95 -7.80
N ILE A 78 17.42 -3.17 -7.19
CA ILE A 78 17.10 -2.36 -6.00
C ILE A 78 17.16 -0.90 -6.43
N VAL A 79 16.12 -0.16 -6.15
CA VAL A 79 16.01 1.27 -6.46
C VAL A 79 16.01 2.05 -5.17
N VAL A 80 16.99 2.92 -5.00
CA VAL A 80 17.12 3.77 -3.81
C VAL A 80 17.11 5.24 -4.22
N ASP A 81 16.17 5.98 -3.66
CA ASP A 81 16.16 7.43 -3.72
C ASP A 81 16.70 7.98 -2.39
N VAL A 82 17.97 8.33 -2.38
CA VAL A 82 18.68 8.75 -1.17
C VAL A 82 18.17 10.08 -0.65
N GLU A 83 17.82 10.99 -1.54
CA GLU A 83 17.33 12.33 -1.19
C GLU A 83 16.02 12.27 -0.42
N ASN A 84 15.11 11.40 -0.84
CA ASN A 84 13.79 11.25 -0.24
C ASN A 84 13.70 10.06 0.73
N CYS A 85 14.80 9.34 0.98
CA CYS A 85 14.84 8.14 1.82
C CYS A 85 13.84 7.05 1.38
N LEU A 86 13.65 6.88 0.07
CA LEU A 86 12.71 5.91 -0.49
C LEU A 86 13.47 4.72 -1.08
N GLU A 87 12.78 3.58 -1.08
CA GLU A 87 13.37 2.33 -1.58
C GLU A 87 12.30 1.43 -2.19
N ALA A 88 12.67 0.75 -3.26
CA ALA A 88 11.89 -0.31 -3.87
C ALA A 88 12.81 -1.40 -4.38
N TYR A 89 12.28 -2.60 -4.57
CA TYR A 89 12.99 -3.64 -5.30
C TYR A 89 12.07 -4.37 -6.28
N VAL A 90 12.70 -4.98 -7.28
CA VAL A 90 12.05 -5.82 -8.29
C VAL A 90 12.85 -7.10 -8.45
N GLY A 91 12.16 -8.22 -8.57
CA GLY A 91 12.79 -9.50 -8.85
C GLY A 91 11.81 -10.58 -9.27
N TYR A 92 12.31 -11.79 -9.43
CA TYR A 92 11.56 -12.95 -9.86
C TYR A 92 11.32 -13.92 -8.71
N ALA A 93 10.08 -14.31 -8.50
CA ALA A 93 9.67 -15.33 -7.54
C ALA A 93 9.35 -16.63 -8.27
N SER A 94 10.27 -17.60 -8.22
CA SER A 94 10.14 -18.88 -8.92
C SER A 94 8.95 -19.71 -8.44
N ASP A 95 8.66 -19.69 -7.13
CA ASP A 95 7.62 -20.51 -6.50
C ASP A 95 6.19 -20.13 -6.93
N ILE A 96 6.00 -18.87 -7.30
CA ILE A 96 4.70 -18.35 -7.77
C ILE A 96 4.74 -17.87 -9.21
N ASN A 97 5.89 -18.04 -9.87
CA ASN A 97 6.17 -17.65 -11.26
C ASN A 97 5.67 -16.23 -11.58
N ALA A 98 6.19 -15.25 -10.85
CA ALA A 98 5.76 -13.86 -10.96
C ALA A 98 6.92 -12.88 -10.80
N VAL A 99 6.79 -11.70 -11.43
CA VAL A 99 7.55 -10.51 -11.04
C VAL A 99 7.01 -10.01 -9.70
N ILE A 100 7.89 -9.78 -8.73
CA ILE A 100 7.54 -9.14 -7.47
C ILE A 100 8.09 -7.73 -7.47
N VAL A 101 7.25 -6.77 -7.12
CA VAL A 101 7.61 -5.37 -6.91
C VAL A 101 7.23 -4.96 -5.50
N VAL A 102 8.19 -4.44 -4.75
CA VAL A 102 8.00 -4.07 -3.35
C VAL A 102 8.46 -2.65 -3.11
N PHE A 103 7.65 -1.88 -2.38
CA PHE A 103 7.99 -0.53 -1.93
C PHE A 103 8.11 -0.51 -0.41
N ARG A 104 9.18 0.13 0.10
CA ARG A 104 9.38 0.34 1.52
C ARG A 104 8.47 1.46 2.04
N GLY A 105 7.85 1.21 3.18
CA GLY A 105 7.17 2.24 3.95
C GLY A 105 8.13 3.08 4.80
N THR A 106 7.55 3.94 5.62
CA THR A 106 8.31 4.70 6.63
C THR A 106 8.89 3.74 7.68
N GLN A 107 10.10 4.00 8.16
CA GLN A 107 10.70 3.21 9.23
C GLN A 107 9.88 3.33 10.53
N GLU A 108 9.76 2.24 11.29
CA GLU A 108 8.90 2.13 12.48
C GLU A 108 9.10 3.26 13.49
N ASN A 109 10.35 3.63 13.78
CA ASN A 109 10.69 4.71 14.71
C ASN A 109 10.30 6.12 14.20
N SER A 110 9.87 6.25 12.96
CA SER A 110 9.49 7.50 12.32
C SER A 110 8.00 7.56 11.95
N ILE A 111 7.24 6.48 12.16
CA ILE A 111 5.82 6.41 11.75
C ILE A 111 5.00 7.49 12.48
N GLN A 112 5.23 7.70 13.78
CA GLN A 112 4.50 8.71 14.55
C GLN A 112 4.73 10.12 14.02
N ASN A 113 5.99 10.49 13.79
CA ASN A 113 6.34 11.79 13.18
C ASN A 113 5.75 11.91 11.77
N TRP A 114 5.80 10.83 11.00
CA TRP A 114 5.20 10.80 9.66
C TRP A 114 3.68 11.01 9.70
N ILE A 115 2.96 10.44 10.67
CA ILE A 115 1.51 10.67 10.87
C ILE A 115 1.23 12.14 11.19
N GLU A 116 2.05 12.76 12.05
CA GLU A 116 1.93 14.16 12.43
C GLU A 116 2.24 15.10 11.26
N ASP A 117 3.23 14.75 10.44
CA ASP A 117 3.66 15.53 9.27
C ASP A 117 2.85 15.24 8.00
N LEU A 118 1.88 14.32 8.06
CA LEU A 118 1.09 13.92 6.90
C LEU A 118 0.29 15.12 6.35
N LEU A 119 0.87 15.78 5.33
CA LEU A 119 0.25 16.90 4.65
C LEU A 119 -0.93 16.42 3.80
N TRP A 120 -2.14 16.81 4.17
CA TRP A 120 -3.39 16.37 3.50
C TRP A 120 -3.67 17.12 2.20
N LYS A 121 -2.60 17.52 1.49
CA LYS A 121 -2.74 18.20 0.21
C LYS A 121 -3.05 17.19 -0.89
N GLN A 122 -4.13 17.46 -1.61
CA GLN A 122 -4.49 16.74 -2.82
C GLN A 122 -3.91 17.45 -4.05
N LEU A 123 -3.69 16.70 -5.10
CA LEU A 123 -3.42 17.19 -6.46
C LEU A 123 -4.19 16.33 -7.45
N ASP A 124 -4.37 16.87 -8.65
CA ASP A 124 -4.99 16.15 -9.76
C ASP A 124 -4.11 14.95 -10.16
N LEU A 125 -4.74 13.80 -10.40
CA LEU A 125 -4.02 12.60 -10.82
C LEU A 125 -3.38 12.75 -12.19
N ASP A 126 -4.00 13.53 -13.07
CA ASP A 126 -3.58 13.80 -14.45
C ASP A 126 -3.35 12.53 -15.31
N TYR A 127 -4.15 11.49 -15.05
CA TYR A 127 -4.16 10.29 -15.89
C TYR A 127 -5.28 10.37 -16.94
N PRO A 128 -5.07 9.76 -18.14
CA PRO A 128 -6.05 9.80 -19.20
C PRO A 128 -7.43 9.32 -18.77
N GLY A 129 -8.46 10.11 -19.09
CA GLY A 129 -9.85 9.75 -18.84
C GLY A 129 -10.29 9.83 -17.36
N MET A 130 -9.53 10.42 -16.45
CA MET A 130 -9.80 10.53 -15.01
C MET A 130 -10.05 11.97 -14.53
N PRO A 131 -11.02 12.70 -15.09
CA PRO A 131 -11.34 14.01 -14.57
C PRO A 131 -11.76 13.90 -13.10
N GLU A 132 -11.47 14.92 -12.30
CA GLU A 132 -11.85 14.99 -10.88
C GLU A 132 -11.15 13.98 -9.94
N ALA A 133 -10.29 13.12 -10.46
CA ALA A 133 -9.51 12.22 -9.61
C ALA A 133 -8.38 12.97 -8.90
N MET A 134 -8.56 13.18 -7.59
CA MET A 134 -7.57 13.82 -6.74
C MET A 134 -6.83 12.78 -5.90
N VAL A 135 -5.53 12.96 -5.76
CA VAL A 135 -4.66 12.04 -5.01
C VAL A 135 -3.82 12.76 -3.97
N HIS A 136 -3.35 12.03 -2.98
CA HIS A 136 -2.45 12.55 -1.95
C HIS A 136 -1.11 12.94 -2.55
N ARG A 137 -0.79 14.25 -2.50
CA ARG A 137 0.41 14.81 -3.14
C ARG A 137 1.69 14.10 -2.73
N GLY A 138 1.87 13.85 -1.42
CA GLY A 138 3.11 13.25 -0.91
C GLY A 138 3.34 11.84 -1.45
N PHE A 139 2.32 10.99 -1.42
CA PHE A 139 2.45 9.60 -1.91
C PHE A 139 2.59 9.54 -3.43
N TYR A 140 1.85 10.39 -4.15
CA TYR A 140 1.97 10.50 -5.59
C TYR A 140 3.39 10.94 -5.99
N SER A 141 3.89 12.02 -5.37
CA SER A 141 5.24 12.53 -5.66
C SER A 141 6.33 11.54 -5.26
N ALA A 142 6.16 10.79 -4.18
CA ALA A 142 7.11 9.76 -3.77
C ALA A 142 7.30 8.66 -4.83
N TYR A 143 6.25 8.30 -5.55
CA TYR A 143 6.36 7.36 -6.66
C TYR A 143 6.75 8.03 -7.98
N HIS A 144 6.04 9.11 -8.38
CA HIS A 144 6.17 9.68 -9.73
C HIS A 144 7.34 10.63 -9.93
N ASN A 145 7.74 11.38 -8.88
CA ASN A 145 8.69 12.48 -9.00
C ASN A 145 10.05 12.12 -8.40
N THR A 146 10.35 10.83 -8.30
CA THR A 146 11.60 10.30 -7.75
C THR A 146 12.18 9.25 -8.70
N THR A 147 13.32 8.67 -8.34
CA THR A 147 13.95 7.61 -9.12
C THR A 147 13.16 6.29 -9.09
N LEU A 148 12.17 6.14 -8.20
CA LEU A 148 11.47 4.88 -8.00
C LEU A 148 10.69 4.43 -9.23
N ARG A 149 9.93 5.33 -9.87
CA ARG A 149 9.09 4.98 -11.03
C ARG A 149 9.91 4.36 -12.15
N ASP A 150 10.94 5.07 -12.60
CA ASP A 150 11.76 4.66 -13.74
C ASP A 150 12.58 3.40 -13.41
N GLY A 151 13.14 3.33 -12.20
CA GLY A 151 13.88 2.18 -11.72
C GLY A 151 13.03 0.92 -11.65
N VAL A 152 11.82 1.01 -11.10
CA VAL A 152 10.87 -0.12 -11.00
C VAL A 152 10.43 -0.58 -12.38
N VAL A 153 10.06 0.35 -13.27
CA VAL A 153 9.67 0.00 -14.65
C VAL A 153 10.83 -0.70 -15.39
N SER A 154 12.05 -0.18 -15.25
CA SER A 154 13.26 -0.82 -15.79
C SER A 154 13.46 -2.24 -15.23
N GLY A 155 13.31 -2.42 -13.92
CA GLY A 155 13.42 -3.72 -13.26
C GLY A 155 12.38 -4.72 -13.76
N ILE A 156 11.13 -4.31 -13.93
CA ILE A 156 10.06 -5.14 -14.50
C ILE A 156 10.41 -5.56 -15.94
N GLN A 157 10.84 -4.63 -16.76
CA GLN A 157 11.23 -4.92 -18.15
C GLN A 157 12.41 -5.90 -18.23
N LYS A 158 13.43 -5.71 -17.36
CA LYS A 158 14.57 -6.65 -17.24
C LYS A 158 14.08 -8.03 -16.83
N THR A 159 13.22 -8.13 -15.81
CA THR A 159 12.71 -9.42 -15.34
C THR A 159 11.91 -10.12 -16.45
N ARG A 160 11.00 -9.44 -17.11
CA ARG A 160 10.21 -10.03 -18.21
C ARG A 160 11.05 -10.41 -19.43
N LYS A 161 12.16 -9.73 -19.67
CA LYS A 161 13.11 -10.11 -20.72
C LYS A 161 13.74 -11.49 -20.48
N PHE A 162 13.98 -11.86 -19.20
CA PHE A 162 14.57 -13.15 -18.84
C PHE A 162 13.52 -14.26 -18.67
N TYR A 163 12.36 -13.93 -18.07
CA TYR A 163 11.36 -14.92 -17.65
C TYR A 163 10.08 -14.92 -18.48
N GLY A 164 9.97 -14.04 -19.48
CA GLY A 164 8.80 -13.91 -20.35
C GLY A 164 7.69 -13.06 -19.73
N ASP A 165 6.52 -13.09 -20.37
CA ASP A 165 5.35 -12.31 -19.97
C ASP A 165 4.60 -12.97 -18.80
N ILE A 166 5.20 -12.93 -17.62
CA ILE A 166 4.66 -13.46 -16.38
C ILE A 166 3.88 -12.39 -15.60
N PRO A 167 2.95 -12.79 -14.68
CA PRO A 167 2.21 -11.86 -13.85
C PRO A 167 3.13 -10.96 -13.02
N ILE A 168 2.67 -9.72 -12.77
CA ILE A 168 3.35 -8.75 -11.91
C ILE A 168 2.55 -8.64 -10.61
N MET A 169 3.18 -8.94 -9.48
CA MET A 169 2.60 -8.77 -8.16
C MET A 169 3.28 -7.62 -7.43
N ILE A 170 2.51 -6.63 -7.05
CA ILE A 170 3.00 -5.41 -6.41
C ILE A 170 2.51 -5.38 -4.97
N THR A 171 3.40 -5.07 -4.05
CA THR A 171 3.11 -5.05 -2.62
C THR A 171 3.88 -3.95 -1.89
N GLY A 172 3.47 -3.69 -0.66
CA GLY A 172 4.13 -2.77 0.26
C GLY A 172 3.30 -2.59 1.52
N HIS A 173 3.97 -2.17 2.58
CA HIS A 173 3.38 -1.88 3.88
C HIS A 173 3.33 -0.37 4.11
N SER A 174 2.28 0.15 4.78
CA SER A 174 2.11 1.55 5.15
C SER A 174 2.24 2.48 3.91
N MET A 175 3.12 3.50 3.94
CA MET A 175 3.44 4.37 2.79
C MET A 175 3.89 3.57 1.56
N GLY A 176 4.60 2.44 1.76
CA GLY A 176 4.97 1.53 0.66
C GLY A 176 3.76 0.96 -0.07
N GLY A 177 2.67 0.66 0.65
CA GLY A 177 1.39 0.27 0.06
C GLY A 177 0.73 1.38 -0.77
N ALA A 178 0.90 2.64 -0.36
CA ALA A 178 0.45 3.79 -1.15
C ALA A 178 1.20 3.90 -2.48
N MET A 179 2.55 3.83 -2.44
CA MET A 179 3.39 3.84 -3.65
C MET A 179 3.13 2.63 -4.54
N ALA A 180 2.97 1.44 -3.96
CA ALA A 180 2.60 0.21 -4.67
C ALA A 180 1.28 0.38 -5.45
N SER A 181 0.31 1.10 -4.88
CA SER A 181 -0.97 1.37 -5.53
C SER A 181 -0.81 2.30 -6.73
N PHE A 182 -0.02 3.37 -6.62
CA PHE A 182 0.28 4.23 -7.77
C PHE A 182 1.03 3.49 -8.85
N CYS A 183 2.02 2.67 -8.49
CA CYS A 183 2.75 1.82 -9.42
C CYS A 183 1.80 0.88 -10.18
N ALA A 184 0.92 0.18 -9.48
CA ALA A 184 -0.02 -0.75 -10.12
C ALA A 184 -0.95 -0.03 -11.12
N LEU A 185 -1.48 1.13 -10.75
CA LEU A 185 -2.33 1.92 -11.63
C LEU A 185 -1.55 2.46 -12.84
N ASP A 186 -0.34 2.97 -12.63
CA ASP A 186 0.54 3.48 -13.66
C ASP A 186 0.88 2.42 -14.71
N LEU A 187 1.24 1.20 -14.26
CA LEU A 187 1.54 0.09 -15.16
C LEU A 187 0.35 -0.30 -16.04
N VAL A 188 -0.86 -0.30 -15.48
CA VAL A 188 -2.07 -0.65 -16.25
C VAL A 188 -2.46 0.48 -17.19
N VAL A 189 -2.47 1.74 -16.72
CA VAL A 189 -3.04 2.87 -17.48
C VAL A 189 -2.03 3.46 -18.47
N ASN A 190 -0.81 3.72 -18.04
CA ASN A 190 0.19 4.42 -18.83
C ASN A 190 1.13 3.49 -19.60
N TYR A 191 1.37 2.29 -19.08
CA TYR A 191 2.20 1.28 -19.77
C TYR A 191 1.37 0.18 -20.44
N ASN A 192 0.04 0.18 -20.26
CA ASN A 192 -0.88 -0.81 -20.83
C ASN A 192 -0.45 -2.26 -20.56
N LEU A 193 0.01 -2.54 -19.34
CA LEU A 193 0.45 -3.87 -18.93
C LEU A 193 -0.70 -4.69 -18.36
N ASP A 194 -0.83 -5.91 -18.84
CA ASP A 194 -1.74 -6.92 -18.32
C ASP A 194 -1.12 -7.74 -17.19
N GLY A 195 -1.98 -8.45 -16.44
CA GLY A 195 -1.53 -9.36 -15.39
C GLY A 195 -1.02 -8.68 -14.11
N VAL A 196 -1.25 -7.38 -13.96
CA VAL A 196 -0.88 -6.61 -12.75
C VAL A 196 -1.84 -6.94 -11.61
N LYS A 197 -1.27 -7.35 -10.48
CA LYS A 197 -1.98 -7.65 -9.22
C LYS A 197 -1.41 -6.83 -8.09
N LEU A 198 -2.28 -6.35 -7.22
CA LEU A 198 -1.92 -5.55 -6.06
C LEU A 198 -2.45 -6.16 -4.78
N MET A 199 -1.59 -6.30 -3.78
CA MET A 199 -1.97 -6.57 -2.41
C MET A 199 -1.11 -5.73 -1.47
N THR A 200 -1.73 -4.93 -0.62
CA THR A 200 -1.06 -4.01 0.29
C THR A 200 -1.42 -4.30 1.74
N PHE A 201 -0.56 -3.90 2.66
CA PHE A 201 -0.70 -4.13 4.09
C PHE A 201 -0.66 -2.80 4.85
N GLY A 202 -1.63 -2.55 5.72
CA GLY A 202 -1.69 -1.32 6.50
C GLY A 202 -1.67 -0.02 5.67
N GLN A 203 -2.21 -0.03 4.47
CA GLN A 203 -2.13 1.08 3.53
C GLN A 203 -3.03 2.26 3.95
N PRO A 204 -2.54 3.51 3.93
CA PRO A 204 -3.37 4.70 4.14
C PRO A 204 -4.32 4.97 2.96
N ARG A 205 -5.26 5.91 3.13
CA ARG A 205 -6.07 6.44 2.03
C ARG A 205 -5.20 7.29 1.12
N ILE A 206 -5.38 7.18 -0.19
CA ILE A 206 -4.47 7.79 -1.17
C ILE A 206 -5.13 8.74 -2.16
N GLY A 207 -6.47 8.79 -2.23
CA GLY A 207 -7.17 9.68 -3.13
C GLY A 207 -8.62 9.90 -2.74
N ASN A 208 -9.33 10.72 -3.51
CA ASN A 208 -10.73 11.04 -3.30
C ASN A 208 -11.68 9.93 -3.81
N ALA A 209 -12.99 10.15 -3.74
CA ALA A 209 -14.00 9.18 -4.18
C ALA A 209 -13.90 8.87 -5.68
N ALA A 210 -13.63 9.88 -6.51
CA ALA A 210 -13.46 9.72 -7.96
C ALA A 210 -12.25 8.81 -8.25
N PHE A 211 -11.11 9.07 -7.63
CA PHE A 211 -9.92 8.20 -7.71
C PHE A 211 -10.24 6.77 -7.28
N ALA A 212 -10.90 6.57 -6.14
CA ALA A 212 -11.22 5.24 -5.63
C ALA A 212 -12.14 4.46 -6.59
N SER A 213 -13.11 5.12 -7.21
CA SER A 213 -13.97 4.53 -8.24
C SER A 213 -13.19 4.12 -9.47
N TYR A 214 -12.32 4.96 -9.92
CA TYR A 214 -11.41 4.75 -11.03
C TYR A 214 -10.49 3.55 -10.80
N PHE A 215 -9.79 3.58 -9.67
CA PHE A 215 -8.89 2.52 -9.27
C PHE A 215 -9.57 1.14 -9.30
N LYS A 216 -10.82 1.07 -8.84
CA LYS A 216 -11.63 -0.15 -8.90
C LYS A 216 -11.86 -0.63 -10.33
N THR A 217 -11.99 0.28 -11.29
CA THR A 217 -12.26 -0.07 -12.69
C THR A 217 -11.04 -0.72 -13.33
N TYR A 218 -9.84 -0.16 -13.10
CA TYR A 218 -8.60 -0.65 -13.69
C TYR A 218 -7.96 -1.82 -12.92
N LEU A 219 -8.13 -1.84 -11.60
CA LEU A 219 -7.58 -2.87 -10.72
C LEU A 219 -8.70 -3.51 -9.84
N PRO A 220 -9.67 -4.18 -10.46
CA PRO A 220 -10.85 -4.72 -9.76
C PRO A 220 -10.48 -5.82 -8.74
N HIS A 221 -9.27 -6.37 -8.83
CA HIS A 221 -8.78 -7.46 -7.99
C HIS A 221 -7.74 -7.01 -6.95
N ALA A 222 -7.51 -5.70 -6.81
CA ALA A 222 -6.65 -5.16 -5.77
C ALA A 222 -7.21 -5.48 -4.37
N ILE A 223 -6.33 -5.84 -3.45
CA ILE A 223 -6.69 -6.19 -2.06
C ILE A 223 -5.87 -5.32 -1.10
N ARG A 224 -6.53 -4.73 -0.13
CA ARG A 224 -5.91 -4.08 1.02
C ARG A 224 -6.12 -4.96 2.25
N VAL A 225 -5.03 -5.37 2.86
CA VAL A 225 -5.06 -6.12 4.12
C VAL A 225 -4.86 -5.13 5.26
N THR A 226 -5.77 -5.16 6.23
CA THR A 226 -5.74 -4.31 7.41
C THR A 226 -5.75 -5.18 8.67
N HIS A 227 -5.12 -4.71 9.73
CA HIS A 227 -5.00 -5.45 10.99
C HIS A 227 -5.62 -4.66 12.14
N ALA A 228 -6.28 -5.36 13.04
CA ALA A 228 -6.98 -4.97 14.27
C ALA A 228 -6.94 -3.46 14.65
N HIS A 229 -5.85 -3.00 15.27
CA HIS A 229 -5.71 -1.66 15.82
C HIS A 229 -4.79 -0.75 15.01
N ASP A 230 -4.42 -1.14 13.79
CA ASP A 230 -3.59 -0.32 12.93
C ASP A 230 -4.31 1.00 12.58
N ILE A 231 -3.71 2.13 12.99
CA ILE A 231 -4.28 3.46 12.72
C ILE A 231 -4.03 3.93 11.29
N VAL A 232 -2.99 3.44 10.63
CA VAL A 232 -2.56 3.93 9.32
C VAL A 232 -3.65 3.84 8.25
N PRO A 233 -4.44 2.74 8.13
CA PRO A 233 -5.57 2.69 7.19
C PRO A 233 -6.67 3.72 7.45
N HIS A 234 -6.70 4.32 8.64
CA HIS A 234 -7.66 5.37 8.96
C HIS A 234 -7.19 6.77 8.56
N LEU A 235 -5.96 6.90 8.05
CA LEU A 235 -5.34 8.16 7.66
C LEU A 235 -5.30 8.33 6.13
N PRO A 236 -5.36 9.58 5.60
CA PRO A 236 -5.91 10.75 6.28
C PRO A 236 -7.34 10.53 6.76
N PRO A 237 -7.81 11.24 7.82
CA PRO A 237 -9.15 11.03 8.35
C PRO A 237 -10.26 11.30 7.32
N TYR A 238 -11.39 10.64 7.50
CA TYR A 238 -12.59 10.89 6.73
C TYR A 238 -13.37 12.07 7.34
N PHE A 239 -13.55 13.15 6.56
CA PHE A 239 -14.30 14.32 6.99
C PHE A 239 -15.68 14.34 6.33
N SER A 240 -16.71 13.90 7.04
CA SER A 240 -18.09 13.86 6.52
C SER A 240 -18.66 15.26 6.19
N PHE A 241 -18.15 16.31 6.82
CA PHE A 241 -18.58 17.70 6.58
C PHE A 241 -17.89 18.39 5.38
N PHE A 242 -16.83 17.81 4.85
CA PHE A 242 -16.07 18.34 3.71
C PHE A 242 -15.78 17.21 2.72
N PRO A 243 -16.80 16.68 2.04
CA PRO A 243 -16.67 15.49 1.19
C PRO A 243 -15.65 15.68 0.05
N GLU A 244 -15.50 16.90 -0.46
CA GLU A 244 -14.54 17.24 -1.54
C GLU A 244 -13.07 17.18 -1.08
N LYS A 245 -12.82 17.27 0.25
CA LYS A 245 -11.47 17.19 0.84
C LYS A 245 -11.18 15.84 1.47
N THR A 246 -12.13 14.92 1.39
CA THR A 246 -12.07 13.63 2.05
C THR A 246 -11.31 12.62 1.20
N TYR A 247 -10.51 11.81 1.87
CA TYR A 247 -9.84 10.68 1.27
C TYR A 247 -10.67 9.41 1.40
N HIS A 248 -10.64 8.60 0.38
CA HIS A 248 -11.36 7.32 0.30
C HIS A 248 -10.41 6.17 0.04
N HIS A 249 -10.79 4.99 0.52
CA HIS A 249 -10.17 3.76 0.08
C HIS A 249 -10.83 3.24 -1.20
N PHE A 250 -10.03 2.69 -2.11
CA PHE A 250 -10.58 1.81 -3.13
C PHE A 250 -11.02 0.48 -2.49
N PRO A 251 -12.07 -0.21 -2.98
CA PRO A 251 -12.48 -1.51 -2.47
C PRO A 251 -11.40 -2.54 -2.86
N ARG A 252 -11.30 -3.49 -2.18
CA ARG A 252 -11.59 -4.51 -1.29
C ARG A 252 -10.68 -4.44 -0.08
N GLU A 253 -11.26 -4.52 1.09
CA GLU A 253 -10.54 -4.63 2.34
C GLU A 253 -10.70 -6.04 2.88
N THR A 254 -9.60 -6.63 3.32
CA THR A 254 -9.57 -7.86 4.11
C THR A 254 -9.06 -7.52 5.49
N PHE A 255 -9.93 -7.63 6.47
CA PHE A 255 -9.60 -7.34 7.85
C PHE A 255 -9.16 -8.62 8.58
N ILE A 256 -8.01 -8.58 9.27
CA ILE A 256 -7.43 -9.72 9.98
C ILE A 256 -7.31 -9.38 11.46
N PHE A 257 -7.88 -10.24 12.34
CA PHE A 257 -7.80 -10.10 13.80
C PHE A 257 -6.53 -10.70 14.40
N HIS A 258 -5.97 -11.73 13.76
CA HIS A 258 -4.78 -12.43 14.25
C HIS A 258 -3.86 -12.73 13.07
N PHE A 259 -2.73 -12.04 12.99
CA PHE A 259 -1.59 -12.58 12.28
C PHE A 259 -1.01 -13.70 13.13
N PHE A 260 -0.88 -14.90 12.57
CA PHE A 260 -0.11 -15.95 13.22
C PHE A 260 1.29 -15.41 13.52
N ARG A 261 1.75 -15.64 14.77
CA ARG A 261 3.11 -15.33 15.18
C ARG A 261 4.10 -16.06 14.26
N TYR A 262 4.58 -15.38 13.24
CA TYR A 262 5.85 -15.65 12.60
C TYR A 262 6.63 -14.35 12.60
N GLY A 263 7.71 -14.31 13.41
CA GLY A 263 8.74 -13.28 13.49
C GLY A 263 8.22 -11.84 13.41
N SER A 264 8.11 -11.20 14.56
CA SER A 264 7.90 -9.79 14.85
C SER A 264 8.07 -8.81 13.67
N ILE A 265 7.08 -8.69 12.79
CA ILE A 265 6.59 -7.39 12.41
C ILE A 265 5.45 -7.18 13.39
N MET A 266 5.70 -6.49 14.48
CA MET A 266 4.62 -5.83 15.20
C MET A 266 4.14 -4.72 14.28
N LEU A 267 3.06 -5.01 13.57
CA LEU A 267 2.16 -4.00 13.03
C LEU A 267 1.32 -3.56 14.24
N ASP A 268 1.96 -2.94 15.25
CA ASP A 268 1.29 -2.23 16.32
C ASP A 268 0.85 -0.86 15.86
#